data_0cca896fb99ede91b0c11e65a450f1f7
#
_entry.id   0cca896fb99ede91b0c11e65a450f1f7
#
_cell.length_a   1.000
_cell.length_b   1.000
_cell.length_c   1.000
_cell.angle_alpha   90.00
_cell.angle_beta   90.00
_cell.angle_gamma   90.00
#
_symmetry.space_group_name_H-M   'P 1'
#
loop_
_entity.id
_entity.type
_entity.pdbx_description
1 polymer ?
#
loop_
_entity_poly.entity_id
_entity_poly.type
_entity_poly.pdbx_seq_one_letter_code
_entity_poly.pdbx_strand_id
1 'polypeptide(L)'
;AIAGCVPINLTGGVGTLTPEMLGFSTFVAHDEYGYKMQQYFANISGDIVELPGGMMSFAAGLEHRVESGFDSPDALINSGNTTGNARTATEGQYSLNEAYLELAVPLLKDVFLAESLELSLATRYSDYSNFGSTTNNKIGFKWKPIDTLLVRGNWSEGFRAPSINELYQGVSDSYPQVTDPCSTTVYNTLNADQKAVCTSQGVQVGGYEQSNPQILTQVGGSLTLTPETSESSTLGFVWSPTQNFDISLDWWKIDIENTITAYGAQFIMDQCVVEGVDNFCTLFSRGPGGEIDSLLSTNL
;
A
#
# COMPACT_ATOMS: atom_id res chain seq x y z
N ALA A 1 44.64 -17.37 19.52
CA ALA A 1 43.35 -16.87 20.05
C ALA A 1 43.24 -15.38 19.76
N ILE A 2 42.09 -14.94 19.29
CA ILE A 2 41.81 -13.51 19.11
C ILE A 2 41.53 -12.93 20.51
N ALA A 3 42.24 -11.87 20.89
CA ALA A 3 42.08 -11.24 22.18
C ALA A 3 40.61 -10.74 22.36
N GLY A 4 39.99 -11.09 23.49
CA GLY A 4 38.60 -10.76 23.79
C GLY A 4 37.54 -11.73 23.25
N CYS A 5 37.92 -12.74 22.47
CA CYS A 5 36.99 -13.77 21.97
C CYS A 5 36.60 -14.74 23.09
N VAL A 6 35.31 -14.95 23.30
CA VAL A 6 34.74 -15.92 24.20
C VAL A 6 34.16 -17.07 23.39
N PRO A 7 34.81 -18.28 23.40
CA PRO A 7 34.29 -19.40 22.61
C PRO A 7 32.95 -19.91 23.20
N ILE A 8 31.96 -20.12 22.33
CA ILE A 8 30.62 -20.57 22.70
C ILE A 8 30.59 -22.11 22.60
N ASN A 9 30.15 -22.80 23.68
CA ASN A 9 29.93 -24.22 23.66
C ASN A 9 28.50 -24.56 23.21
N LEU A 10 28.32 -24.81 21.89
CA LEU A 10 27.03 -25.16 21.31
C LEU A 10 26.67 -26.65 21.47
N THR A 11 27.61 -27.50 21.88
CA THR A 11 27.41 -28.94 22.01
C THR A 11 27.24 -29.41 23.50
N GLY A 12 27.38 -28.48 24.43
CA GLY A 12 27.10 -28.73 25.84
C GLY A 12 25.60 -28.83 26.11
N GLY A 13 25.18 -29.62 27.07
CA GLY A 13 23.77 -29.74 27.43
C GLY A 13 23.16 -28.44 28.02
N VAL A 14 21.93 -28.52 28.53
CA VAL A 14 21.23 -27.39 29.18
C VAL A 14 22.09 -26.79 30.31
N GLY A 15 22.25 -25.46 30.34
CA GLY A 15 23.02 -24.74 31.37
C GLY A 15 24.51 -24.60 31.10
N THR A 16 25.02 -24.97 29.91
CA THR A 16 26.45 -24.80 29.55
C THR A 16 26.76 -23.44 28.93
N LEU A 17 25.76 -22.64 28.56
CA LEU A 17 25.96 -21.25 28.15
C LEU A 17 26.15 -20.36 29.36
N THR A 18 27.33 -19.77 29.50
CA THR A 18 27.64 -18.85 30.61
C THR A 18 27.22 -17.42 30.33
N PRO A 19 27.05 -16.55 31.32
CA PRO A 19 26.78 -15.13 31.14
C PRO A 19 27.82 -14.44 30.26
N GLU A 20 29.09 -14.83 30.34
CA GLU A 20 30.17 -14.29 29.52
C GLU A 20 30.01 -14.66 28.03
N MET A 21 29.62 -15.92 27.75
CA MET A 21 29.31 -16.35 26.37
C MET A 21 28.13 -15.57 25.79
N LEU A 22 27.07 -15.39 26.58
CA LEU A 22 25.91 -14.59 26.17
C LEU A 22 26.28 -13.11 25.98
N GLY A 23 27.00 -12.51 26.92
CA GLY A 23 27.44 -11.12 26.81
C GLY A 23 28.38 -10.85 25.63
N PHE A 24 29.11 -11.86 25.15
CA PHE A 24 29.93 -11.75 23.94
C PHE A 24 29.12 -11.88 22.64
N SER A 25 28.07 -12.71 22.65
CA SER A 25 27.31 -13.06 21.43
C SER A 25 26.01 -12.30 21.23
N THR A 26 25.55 -11.56 22.26
CA THR A 26 24.29 -10.82 22.21
C THR A 26 24.50 -9.37 22.55
N PHE A 27 23.61 -8.52 22.07
CA PHE A 27 23.52 -7.10 22.41
C PHE A 27 22.06 -6.70 22.61
N VAL A 28 21.83 -5.56 23.23
CA VAL A 28 20.49 -4.96 23.30
C VAL A 28 20.40 -3.93 22.20
N ALA A 29 19.51 -4.17 21.24
CA ALA A 29 19.26 -3.21 20.17
C ALA A 29 18.45 -2.02 20.68
N HIS A 30 18.79 -0.84 20.25
CA HIS A 30 18.10 0.41 20.54
C HIS A 30 17.64 1.05 19.23
N ASP A 31 16.38 0.81 18.90
CA ASP A 31 15.75 1.42 17.74
C ASP A 31 14.92 2.64 18.20
N GLU A 32 14.95 3.70 17.43
CA GLU A 32 14.12 4.87 17.64
C GLU A 32 13.19 5.09 16.45
N TYR A 33 11.91 5.33 16.70
CA TYR A 33 10.96 5.65 15.66
C TYR A 33 9.97 6.71 16.14
N GLY A 34 9.44 7.46 15.21
CA GLY A 34 8.46 8.50 15.52
C GLY A 34 7.64 8.91 14.31
N TYR A 35 6.44 9.37 14.60
CA TYR A 35 5.54 9.97 13.63
C TYR A 35 5.00 11.28 14.20
N LYS A 36 4.98 12.34 13.38
CA LYS A 36 4.46 13.64 13.74
C LYS A 36 3.52 14.15 12.67
N MET A 37 2.34 14.57 13.08
CA MET A 37 1.38 15.27 12.25
C MET A 37 1.06 16.64 12.83
N GLN A 38 1.03 17.66 11.99
CA GLN A 38 0.55 19.00 12.30
C GLN A 38 -0.54 19.35 11.30
N GLN A 39 -1.71 19.69 11.81
CA GLN A 39 -2.88 19.98 10.98
C GLN A 39 -3.55 21.27 11.42
N TYR A 40 -3.86 22.12 10.47
CA TYR A 40 -4.61 23.35 10.65
C TYR A 40 -5.78 23.33 9.68
N PHE A 41 -6.98 23.56 10.17
CA PHE A 41 -8.16 23.58 9.31
C PHE A 41 -9.14 24.67 9.75
N ALA A 42 -9.94 25.12 8.79
CA ALA A 42 -11.04 26.05 9.01
C ALA A 42 -12.24 25.60 8.18
N ASN A 43 -13.40 25.51 8.81
CA ASN A 43 -14.64 25.09 8.19
C ASN A 43 -15.72 26.14 8.39
N ILE A 44 -16.57 26.31 7.37
CA ILE A 44 -17.78 27.12 7.44
C ILE A 44 -18.95 26.31 6.83
N SER A 45 -20.11 26.42 7.45
CA SER A 45 -21.34 25.82 6.91
C SER A 45 -22.52 26.75 7.17
N GLY A 46 -23.56 26.62 6.36
CA GLY A 46 -24.75 27.44 6.50
C GLY A 46 -25.76 27.18 5.41
N ASP A 47 -26.87 27.87 5.52
CA ASP A 47 -27.95 27.84 4.55
C ASP A 47 -27.76 28.94 3.49
N ILE A 48 -28.13 28.64 2.24
CA ILE A 48 -27.95 29.55 1.11
C ILE A 48 -29.28 30.15 0.66
N VAL A 49 -30.24 29.29 0.31
CA VAL A 49 -31.50 29.68 -0.28
C VAL A 49 -32.54 28.59 -0.07
N GLU A 50 -33.81 29.00 0.07
CA GLU A 50 -34.94 28.09 0.13
C GLU A 50 -35.34 27.63 -1.28
N LEU A 51 -35.34 26.32 -1.49
CA LEU A 51 -35.78 25.64 -2.70
C LEU A 51 -37.13 24.98 -2.48
N PRO A 52 -37.82 24.49 -3.54
CA PRO A 52 -39.12 23.78 -3.35
C PRO A 52 -39.05 22.57 -2.42
N GLY A 53 -37.87 21.95 -2.28
CA GLY A 53 -37.64 20.82 -1.39
C GLY A 53 -37.19 21.18 0.02
N GLY A 54 -36.86 22.46 0.31
CA GLY A 54 -36.35 22.94 1.58
C GLY A 54 -35.12 23.82 1.46
N MET A 55 -34.45 24.09 2.57
CA MET A 55 -33.24 24.93 2.58
C MET A 55 -32.05 24.21 1.94
N MET A 56 -31.48 24.82 0.90
CA MET A 56 -30.19 24.43 0.34
C MET A 56 -29.09 24.86 1.30
N SER A 57 -28.22 23.93 1.69
CA SER A 57 -27.11 24.19 2.61
C SER A 57 -25.76 23.84 1.98
N PHE A 58 -24.72 24.43 2.54
CA PHE A 58 -23.35 24.19 2.12
C PHE A 58 -22.42 23.93 3.32
N ALA A 59 -21.32 23.25 3.03
CA ALA A 59 -20.14 23.20 3.89
C ALA A 59 -18.90 23.41 3.02
N ALA A 60 -17.97 24.24 3.50
CA ALA A 60 -16.72 24.51 2.81
C ALA A 60 -15.59 24.57 3.85
N GLY A 61 -14.39 24.18 3.46
CA GLY A 61 -13.25 24.21 4.35
C GLY A 61 -11.92 24.25 3.63
N LEU A 62 -10.92 24.65 4.40
CA LEU A 62 -9.51 24.65 4.03
C LEU A 62 -8.73 23.87 5.06
N GLU A 63 -7.72 23.15 4.60
CA GLU A 63 -6.80 22.40 5.46
C GLU A 63 -5.36 22.60 5.00
N HIS A 64 -4.45 22.71 5.95
CA HIS A 64 -3.01 22.56 5.76
C HIS A 64 -2.51 21.49 6.71
N ARG A 65 -1.81 20.49 6.19
CA ARG A 65 -1.27 19.38 6.98
C ARG A 65 0.18 19.10 6.61
N VAL A 66 0.99 18.80 7.63
CA VAL A 66 2.36 18.32 7.48
C VAL A 66 2.48 17.00 8.22
N GLU A 67 2.97 16.00 7.53
CA GLU A 67 3.24 14.67 8.09
C GLU A 67 4.71 14.34 7.93
N SER A 68 5.32 13.82 9.00
CA SER A 68 6.72 13.37 9.01
C SER A 68 6.85 12.11 9.84
N GLY A 69 7.78 11.25 9.44
CA GLY A 69 8.06 10.02 10.15
C GLY A 69 9.53 9.63 10.01
N PHE A 70 10.02 8.93 11.02
CA PHE A 70 11.35 8.34 11.00
C PHE A 70 11.35 6.98 11.71
N ASP A 71 12.25 6.09 11.27
CA ASP A 71 12.67 4.87 11.93
C ASP A 71 14.19 4.78 11.82
N SER A 72 14.87 4.78 12.96
CA SER A 72 16.34 4.73 13.06
C SER A 72 16.73 3.43 13.77
N PRO A 73 17.11 2.40 13.03
CA PRO A 73 17.56 1.15 13.61
C PRO A 73 18.92 1.30 14.29
N ASP A 74 19.18 0.43 15.26
CA ASP A 74 20.49 0.32 15.92
C ASP A 74 21.62 0.23 14.90
N ALA A 75 22.75 0.86 15.19
CA ALA A 75 23.91 0.89 14.28
C ALA A 75 24.43 -0.50 13.89
N LEU A 76 24.35 -1.49 14.77
CA LEU A 76 24.75 -2.86 14.47
C LEU A 76 23.77 -3.53 13.50
N ILE A 77 22.47 -3.28 13.64
CA ILE A 77 21.44 -3.78 12.72
C ILE A 77 21.64 -3.11 11.34
N ASN A 78 21.82 -1.79 11.33
CA ASN A 78 22.06 -1.05 10.09
C ASN A 78 23.32 -1.51 9.34
N SER A 79 24.36 -1.89 10.07
CA SER A 79 25.60 -2.39 9.46
C SER A 79 25.55 -3.84 8.95
N GLY A 80 24.44 -4.57 9.19
CA GLY A 80 24.29 -5.98 8.82
C GLY A 80 25.14 -6.94 9.66
N ASN A 81 25.72 -6.50 10.79
CA ASN A 81 26.59 -7.31 11.64
C ASN A 81 25.82 -8.08 12.72
N THR A 82 24.56 -8.39 12.47
CA THR A 82 23.73 -9.20 13.37
C THR A 82 23.20 -10.44 12.65
N THR A 83 22.61 -11.37 13.39
CA THR A 83 21.93 -12.54 12.81
C THR A 83 20.53 -12.22 12.26
N GLY A 84 20.02 -11.02 12.51
CA GLY A 84 18.78 -10.52 11.94
C GLY A 84 18.99 -9.82 10.60
N ASN A 85 17.90 -9.52 9.93
CA ASN A 85 17.92 -8.81 8.65
C ASN A 85 18.46 -7.38 8.84
N ALA A 86 19.37 -6.96 7.97
CA ALA A 86 19.83 -5.58 7.93
C ALA A 86 18.69 -4.66 7.48
N ARG A 87 18.66 -3.45 8.03
CA ARG A 87 17.74 -2.39 7.60
C ARG A 87 18.37 -1.03 7.81
N THR A 88 18.16 -0.15 6.85
CA THR A 88 18.62 1.23 6.92
C THR A 88 17.53 2.15 7.46
N ALA A 89 17.93 3.37 7.85
CA ALA A 89 16.99 4.34 8.40
C ALA A 89 15.92 4.74 7.38
N THR A 90 14.71 4.95 7.88
CA THR A 90 13.60 5.59 7.17
C THR A 90 13.46 7.01 7.70
N GLU A 91 13.39 8.02 6.83
CA GLU A 91 13.07 9.39 7.23
C GLU A 91 12.43 10.13 6.06
N GLY A 92 11.29 10.78 6.32
CA GLY A 92 10.64 11.57 5.30
C GLY A 92 9.50 12.41 5.83
N GLN A 93 9.09 13.36 4.97
CA GLN A 93 7.93 14.22 5.23
C GLN A 93 7.28 14.65 3.92
N TYR A 94 6.01 14.98 4.01
CA TYR A 94 5.28 15.71 2.98
C TYR A 94 4.30 16.69 3.63
N SER A 95 3.85 17.66 2.86
CA SER A 95 2.78 18.58 3.24
C SER A 95 1.69 18.57 2.18
N LEU A 96 0.50 18.97 2.59
CA LEU A 96 -0.64 19.12 1.69
C LEU A 96 -1.45 20.36 2.05
N ASN A 97 -2.11 20.92 1.03
CA ASN A 97 -3.14 21.94 1.16
C ASN A 97 -4.41 21.41 0.52
N GLU A 98 -5.52 21.52 1.21
CA GLU A 98 -6.81 21.06 0.71
C GLU A 98 -7.86 22.16 0.78
N ALA A 99 -8.78 22.13 -0.18
CA ALA A 99 -10.01 22.91 -0.16
C ALA A 99 -11.18 22.01 -0.56
N TYR A 100 -12.31 22.13 0.13
CA TYR A 100 -13.50 21.39 -0.23
C TYR A 100 -14.76 22.26 -0.21
N LEU A 101 -15.74 21.81 -0.98
CA LEU A 101 -17.10 22.36 -1.00
C LEU A 101 -18.08 21.21 -1.09
N GLU A 102 -19.09 21.25 -0.23
CA GLU A 102 -20.22 20.32 -0.22
C GLU A 102 -21.54 21.09 -0.30
N LEU A 103 -22.50 20.58 -1.05
CA LEU A 103 -23.84 21.13 -1.19
C LEU A 103 -24.87 20.05 -0.92
N ALA A 104 -25.86 20.37 -0.07
CA ALA A 104 -27.07 19.61 0.07
C ALA A 104 -28.22 20.38 -0.61
N VAL A 105 -28.79 19.80 -1.65
CA VAL A 105 -29.75 20.46 -2.54
C VAL A 105 -31.08 19.73 -2.49
N PRO A 106 -32.02 20.14 -1.61
CA PRO A 106 -33.37 19.58 -1.54
C PRO A 106 -34.19 20.11 -2.73
N LEU A 107 -34.42 19.26 -3.73
CA LEU A 107 -35.08 19.66 -4.97
C LEU A 107 -36.61 19.70 -4.87
N LEU A 108 -37.20 18.63 -4.29
CA LEU A 108 -38.64 18.45 -4.22
C LEU A 108 -39.05 17.92 -2.85
N LYS A 109 -40.21 18.33 -2.41
CA LYS A 109 -40.85 17.84 -1.18
C LYS A 109 -42.38 17.88 -1.31
N ASP A 110 -43.05 16.87 -0.77
CA ASP A 110 -44.53 16.76 -0.65
C ASP A 110 -45.24 16.92 -2.02
N VAL A 111 -44.65 16.42 -3.11
CA VAL A 111 -45.25 16.41 -4.45
C VAL A 111 -45.49 14.98 -4.96
N PHE A 112 -46.33 14.83 -5.99
CA PHE A 112 -46.66 13.52 -6.55
C PHE A 112 -45.37 12.75 -6.96
N LEU A 113 -45.20 11.54 -6.43
CA LEU A 113 -44.00 10.66 -6.59
C LEU A 113 -42.71 11.28 -6.07
N ALA A 114 -42.74 12.28 -5.22
CA ALA A 114 -41.57 12.81 -4.53
C ALA A 114 -41.97 13.38 -3.14
N GLU A 115 -42.14 12.50 -2.18
CA GLU A 115 -42.19 12.86 -0.75
C GLU A 115 -40.92 13.65 -0.38
N SER A 116 -39.79 13.23 -0.90
CA SER A 116 -38.60 14.05 -0.93
C SER A 116 -37.65 13.63 -2.06
N LEU A 117 -36.96 14.62 -2.63
CA LEU A 117 -35.81 14.41 -3.56
C LEU A 117 -34.72 15.38 -3.18
N GLU A 118 -33.56 14.82 -2.79
CA GLU A 118 -32.37 15.54 -2.40
C GLU A 118 -31.18 15.11 -3.25
N LEU A 119 -30.37 16.07 -3.72
CA LEU A 119 -29.03 15.84 -4.28
C LEU A 119 -27.96 16.24 -3.26
N SER A 120 -26.88 15.49 -3.24
CA SER A 120 -25.64 15.84 -2.54
C SER A 120 -24.51 15.95 -3.55
N LEU A 121 -23.83 17.10 -3.56
CA LEU A 121 -22.71 17.39 -4.44
C LEU A 121 -21.50 17.71 -3.56
N ALA A 122 -20.34 17.18 -3.91
CA ALA A 122 -19.11 17.56 -3.21
C ALA A 122 -17.94 17.57 -4.19
N THR A 123 -16.98 18.45 -3.91
CA THR A 123 -15.69 18.47 -4.58
C THR A 123 -14.60 18.77 -3.57
N ARG A 124 -13.43 18.11 -3.73
CA ARG A 124 -12.24 18.35 -2.92
C ARG A 124 -11.03 18.46 -3.83
N TYR A 125 -10.31 19.56 -3.70
CA TYR A 125 -9.01 19.77 -4.30
C TYR A 125 -7.94 19.55 -3.24
N SER A 126 -6.94 18.73 -3.54
CA SER A 126 -5.82 18.43 -2.65
C SER A 126 -4.52 18.62 -3.42
N ASP A 127 -3.58 19.39 -2.86
CA ASP A 127 -2.27 19.67 -3.44
C ASP A 127 -1.18 19.20 -2.48
N TYR A 128 -0.45 18.16 -2.91
CA TYR A 128 0.59 17.48 -2.14
C TYR A 128 1.98 17.87 -2.62
N SER A 129 2.90 18.07 -1.70
CA SER A 129 4.27 18.49 -2.01
C SER A 129 5.09 17.41 -2.75
N ASN A 130 4.67 16.15 -2.73
CA ASN A 130 5.43 15.01 -3.29
C ASN A 130 4.93 14.52 -4.65
N PHE A 131 3.63 14.61 -4.97
CA PHE A 131 3.11 14.10 -6.25
C PHE A 131 2.20 15.10 -6.99
N GLY A 132 1.96 16.30 -6.41
CA GLY A 132 1.12 17.33 -7.04
C GLY A 132 -0.34 17.25 -6.61
N SER A 133 -1.25 17.72 -7.47
CA SER A 133 -2.64 17.95 -7.11
C SER A 133 -3.59 16.89 -7.68
N THR A 134 -4.69 16.67 -6.95
CA THR A 134 -5.82 15.85 -7.38
C THR A 134 -7.13 16.55 -7.04
N THR A 135 -8.17 16.29 -7.83
CA THR A 135 -9.54 16.76 -7.57
C THR A 135 -10.46 15.56 -7.55
N ASN A 136 -11.26 15.45 -6.52
CA ASN A 136 -12.21 14.34 -6.34
C ASN A 136 -13.62 14.89 -6.18
N ASN A 137 -14.54 14.32 -6.93
CA ASN A 137 -15.92 14.74 -7.02
C ASN A 137 -16.85 13.65 -6.47
N LYS A 138 -17.99 14.08 -5.95
CA LYS A 138 -19.04 13.19 -5.49
C LYS A 138 -20.39 13.74 -5.89
N ILE A 139 -21.27 12.86 -6.39
CA ILE A 139 -22.67 13.15 -6.69
C ILE A 139 -23.49 12.04 -6.07
N GLY A 140 -24.45 12.41 -5.24
CA GLY A 140 -25.39 11.48 -4.62
C GLY A 140 -26.81 11.99 -4.70
N PHE A 141 -27.78 11.07 -4.62
CA PHE A 141 -29.18 11.41 -4.49
C PHE A 141 -29.88 10.51 -3.48
N LYS A 142 -30.91 11.06 -2.85
CA LYS A 142 -31.90 10.36 -2.06
C LYS A 142 -33.26 10.75 -2.58
N TRP A 143 -34.06 9.74 -2.98
CA TRP A 143 -35.39 9.93 -3.51
C TRP A 143 -36.40 9.06 -2.73
N LYS A 144 -37.34 9.69 -2.13
CA LYS A 144 -38.50 9.03 -1.51
C LYS A 144 -39.72 9.30 -2.40
N PRO A 145 -40.10 8.40 -3.32
CA PRO A 145 -41.29 8.55 -4.13
C PRO A 145 -42.57 8.47 -3.28
N ILE A 146 -42.53 7.70 -2.23
CA ILE A 146 -43.60 7.50 -1.21
C ILE A 146 -42.94 7.28 0.15
N ASP A 147 -43.68 7.47 1.23
CA ASP A 147 -43.20 7.36 2.62
C ASP A 147 -42.46 6.04 2.92
N THR A 148 -42.88 4.95 2.29
CA THR A 148 -42.38 3.61 2.59
C THR A 148 -41.21 3.19 1.71
N LEU A 149 -40.80 3.99 0.70
CA LEU A 149 -39.74 3.64 -0.24
C LEU A 149 -38.70 4.75 -0.34
N LEU A 150 -37.47 4.43 -0.06
CA LEU A 150 -36.29 5.28 -0.31
C LEU A 150 -35.42 4.63 -1.40
N VAL A 151 -35.13 5.34 -2.45
CA VAL A 151 -34.09 5.01 -3.45
C VAL A 151 -32.90 5.94 -3.25
N ARG A 152 -31.71 5.38 -3.27
CA ARG A 152 -30.46 6.13 -3.08
C ARG A 152 -29.40 5.70 -4.06
N GLY A 153 -28.60 6.65 -4.50
CA GLY A 153 -27.45 6.36 -5.34
C GLY A 153 -26.32 7.34 -5.06
N ASN A 154 -25.10 6.91 -5.32
CA ASN A 154 -23.93 7.73 -5.18
C ASN A 154 -22.87 7.32 -6.22
N TRP A 155 -22.24 8.31 -6.81
CA TRP A 155 -21.01 8.17 -7.57
C TRP A 155 -19.95 9.08 -6.93
N SER A 156 -18.74 8.56 -6.78
CA SER A 156 -17.64 9.33 -6.18
C SER A 156 -16.30 8.87 -6.71
N GLU A 157 -15.43 9.84 -6.92
CA GLU A 157 -14.00 9.65 -7.07
C GLU A 157 -13.33 9.66 -5.70
N GLY A 158 -12.19 9.00 -5.60
CA GLY A 158 -11.34 8.98 -4.42
C GLY A 158 -9.89 8.76 -4.78
N PHE A 159 -9.00 9.00 -3.84
CA PHE A 159 -7.58 8.68 -3.99
C PHE A 159 -6.99 8.29 -2.65
N ARG A 160 -5.86 7.58 -2.71
CA ARG A 160 -4.99 7.30 -1.57
C ARG A 160 -3.58 7.80 -1.87
N ALA A 161 -3.11 8.77 -1.11
CA ALA A 161 -1.72 9.21 -1.17
C ALA A 161 -0.78 8.10 -0.69
N PRO A 162 0.42 7.96 -1.28
CA PRO A 162 1.45 7.09 -0.73
C PRO A 162 1.81 7.51 0.72
N SER A 163 1.96 6.53 1.59
CA SER A 163 2.38 6.76 2.98
C SER A 163 3.86 7.09 3.10
N ILE A 164 4.29 7.59 4.28
CA ILE A 164 5.71 7.84 4.58
C ILE A 164 6.55 6.58 4.34
N ASN A 165 6.10 5.42 4.76
CA ASN A 165 6.84 4.18 4.55
C ASN A 165 6.92 3.79 3.07
N GLU A 166 5.82 3.88 2.32
CA GLU A 166 5.83 3.55 0.90
C GLU A 166 6.78 4.45 0.11
N LEU A 167 6.94 5.72 0.50
CA LEU A 167 7.83 6.67 -0.14
C LEU A 167 9.28 6.58 0.33
N TYR A 168 9.51 6.54 1.65
CA TYR A 168 10.81 6.84 2.25
C TYR A 168 11.41 5.66 3.01
N GLN A 169 10.75 4.48 3.02
CA GLN A 169 11.28 3.31 3.71
C GLN A 169 12.73 3.05 3.28
N GLY A 170 13.62 3.01 4.26
CA GLY A 170 14.99 2.58 4.03
C GLY A 170 15.06 1.13 3.55
N VAL A 171 16.13 0.78 2.87
CA VAL A 171 16.33 -0.59 2.38
C VAL A 171 16.42 -1.56 3.54
N SER A 172 15.67 -2.64 3.47
CA SER A 172 15.71 -3.75 4.44
C SER A 172 15.84 -5.08 3.71
N ASP A 173 16.62 -5.97 4.31
CA ASP A 173 16.79 -7.33 3.81
C ASP A 173 15.56 -8.18 4.16
N SER A 174 15.19 -9.05 3.25
CA SER A 174 14.19 -10.09 3.40
C SER A 174 14.69 -11.38 2.74
N TYR A 175 14.22 -12.53 3.20
CA TYR A 175 14.64 -13.81 2.65
C TYR A 175 13.40 -14.69 2.35
N PRO A 176 12.57 -14.28 1.38
CA PRO A 176 11.41 -15.07 0.98
C PRO A 176 11.84 -16.40 0.37
N GLN A 177 11.01 -17.41 0.55
CA GLN A 177 11.17 -18.67 -0.16
C GLN A 177 10.65 -18.53 -1.58
N VAL A 178 11.48 -18.91 -2.54
CA VAL A 178 11.15 -18.87 -3.96
C VAL A 178 11.62 -20.14 -4.66
N THR A 179 10.94 -20.48 -5.75
CA THR A 179 11.39 -21.51 -6.69
C THR A 179 11.83 -20.83 -7.97
N ASP A 180 13.13 -20.83 -8.23
CA ASP A 180 13.64 -20.21 -9.45
C ASP A 180 13.21 -21.01 -10.68
N PRO A 181 12.53 -20.39 -11.67
CA PRO A 181 12.18 -21.05 -12.91
C PRO A 181 13.38 -21.63 -13.68
N CYS A 182 14.57 -21.05 -13.50
CA CYS A 182 15.79 -21.55 -14.13
C CYS A 182 16.51 -22.67 -13.34
N SER A 183 15.98 -23.10 -12.18
CA SER A 183 16.52 -24.24 -11.44
C SER A 183 16.24 -25.58 -12.14
N THR A 184 17.08 -26.57 -11.90
CA THR A 184 16.93 -27.94 -12.49
C THR A 184 15.56 -28.55 -12.25
N THR A 185 14.88 -28.19 -11.15
CA THR A 185 13.53 -28.68 -10.83
C THR A 185 12.45 -28.17 -11.77
N VAL A 186 12.60 -26.96 -12.32
CA VAL A 186 11.62 -26.31 -13.19
C VAL A 186 12.08 -26.21 -14.64
N TYR A 187 13.37 -26.03 -14.89
CA TYR A 187 13.95 -25.77 -16.21
C TYR A 187 13.42 -26.67 -17.33
N ASN A 188 13.25 -27.97 -17.05
CA ASN A 188 12.78 -28.93 -18.05
C ASN A 188 11.30 -28.73 -18.46
N THR A 189 10.51 -28.04 -17.67
CA THR A 189 9.11 -27.69 -17.98
C THR A 189 8.98 -26.43 -18.84
N LEU A 190 10.04 -25.64 -18.93
CA LEU A 190 10.08 -24.40 -19.72
C LEU A 190 10.08 -24.67 -21.22
N ASN A 191 9.49 -23.77 -21.98
CA ASN A 191 9.57 -23.75 -23.44
C ASN A 191 10.94 -23.21 -23.93
N ALA A 192 11.15 -23.14 -25.24
CA ALA A 192 12.44 -22.73 -25.83
C ALA A 192 12.78 -21.26 -25.51
N ASP A 193 11.79 -20.36 -25.56
CA ASP A 193 11.97 -18.92 -25.33
C ASP A 193 12.30 -18.66 -23.85
N GLN A 194 11.61 -19.29 -22.94
CA GLN A 194 11.86 -19.22 -21.50
C GLN A 194 13.26 -19.74 -21.13
N LYS A 195 13.68 -20.85 -21.75
CA LYS A 195 15.06 -21.36 -21.59
C LYS A 195 16.10 -20.39 -22.14
N ALA A 196 15.78 -19.68 -23.22
CA ALA A 196 16.66 -18.65 -23.77
C ALA A 196 16.83 -17.48 -22.79
N VAL A 197 15.77 -17.08 -22.07
CA VAL A 197 15.86 -16.07 -20.99
C VAL A 197 16.80 -16.56 -19.90
N CYS A 198 16.68 -17.79 -19.40
CA CYS A 198 17.61 -18.34 -18.41
C CYS A 198 19.06 -18.28 -18.89
N THR A 199 19.30 -18.68 -20.13
CA THR A 199 20.65 -18.67 -20.71
C THR A 199 21.21 -17.25 -20.87
N SER A 200 20.38 -16.30 -21.29
CA SER A 200 20.80 -14.89 -21.40
C SER A 200 21.22 -14.28 -20.07
N GLN A 201 20.71 -14.82 -18.96
CA GLN A 201 21.06 -14.44 -17.60
C GLN A 201 22.26 -15.23 -17.03
N GLY A 202 22.94 -16.02 -17.83
CA GLY A 202 24.12 -16.77 -17.43
C GLY A 202 23.86 -18.16 -16.83
N VAL A 203 22.59 -18.63 -16.83
CA VAL A 203 22.28 -19.98 -16.37
C VAL A 203 22.66 -20.99 -17.46
N GLN A 204 23.34 -22.08 -17.09
CA GLN A 204 23.73 -23.13 -18.01
C GLN A 204 22.52 -23.89 -18.57
N VAL A 205 22.68 -24.48 -19.76
CA VAL A 205 21.65 -25.37 -20.33
C VAL A 205 21.40 -26.55 -19.39
N GLY A 206 20.16 -26.75 -19.03
CA GLY A 206 19.75 -27.75 -18.05
C GLY A 206 19.42 -27.16 -16.67
N GLY A 207 19.71 -25.87 -16.44
CA GLY A 207 19.48 -25.20 -15.20
C GLY A 207 20.62 -25.38 -14.18
N TYR A 208 20.42 -24.85 -12.99
CA TYR A 208 21.32 -25.01 -11.84
C TYR A 208 20.60 -25.62 -10.64
N GLU A 209 21.33 -26.20 -9.71
CA GLU A 209 20.75 -26.76 -8.50
C GLU A 209 20.51 -25.65 -7.45
N GLN A 210 19.24 -25.33 -7.20
CA GLN A 210 18.83 -24.39 -6.17
C GLN A 210 18.88 -25.08 -4.80
N SER A 211 20.02 -25.00 -4.11
CA SER A 211 20.24 -25.63 -2.80
C SER A 211 19.54 -24.91 -1.66
N ASN A 212 19.31 -23.59 -1.78
CA ASN A 212 18.59 -22.76 -0.82
C ASN A 212 17.41 -22.04 -1.51
N PRO A 213 16.18 -22.28 -1.09
CA PRO A 213 15.01 -21.57 -1.63
C PRO A 213 14.87 -20.14 -1.07
N GLN A 214 15.55 -19.79 0.02
CA GLN A 214 15.54 -18.43 0.55
C GLN A 214 16.57 -17.58 -0.19
N ILE A 215 16.12 -16.50 -0.82
CA ILE A 215 17.00 -15.56 -1.55
C ILE A 215 17.00 -14.19 -0.86
N LEU A 216 18.16 -13.54 -0.88
CA LEU A 216 18.26 -12.16 -0.43
C LEU A 216 17.39 -11.27 -1.32
N THR A 217 16.40 -10.65 -0.69
CA THR A 217 15.50 -9.70 -1.34
C THR A 217 15.57 -8.40 -0.57
N GLN A 218 15.95 -7.33 -1.24
CA GLN A 218 15.97 -5.99 -0.65
C GLN A 218 14.64 -5.30 -0.92
N VAL A 219 14.02 -4.80 0.14
CA VAL A 219 12.73 -4.09 0.10
C VAL A 219 12.95 -2.66 0.56
N GLY A 220 12.36 -1.71 -0.16
CA GLY A 220 12.47 -0.28 0.19
C GLY A 220 11.32 0.55 -0.36
N GLY A 221 11.26 1.82 0.03
CA GLY A 221 10.31 2.79 -0.48
C GLY A 221 10.66 3.27 -1.89
N SER A 222 9.73 3.98 -2.52
CA SER A 222 9.92 4.60 -3.84
C SER A 222 9.36 6.03 -3.85
N LEU A 223 10.21 6.99 -4.18
CA LEU A 223 9.84 8.40 -4.30
C LEU A 223 9.06 8.73 -5.59
N THR A 224 8.95 7.77 -6.51
CA THR A 224 8.25 7.94 -7.79
C THR A 224 6.80 7.50 -7.74
N LEU A 225 6.32 7.04 -6.59
CA LEU A 225 4.94 6.61 -6.43
C LEU A 225 3.96 7.73 -6.71
N THR A 226 2.92 7.37 -7.45
CA THR A 226 1.73 8.19 -7.66
C THR A 226 0.58 7.71 -6.79
N PRO A 227 -0.43 8.55 -6.50
CA PRO A 227 -1.59 8.11 -5.74
C PRO A 227 -2.35 6.97 -6.40
N GLU A 228 -2.91 6.07 -5.59
CA GLU A 228 -4.01 5.23 -6.05
C GLU A 228 -5.24 6.11 -6.31
N THR A 229 -5.97 5.81 -7.36
CA THR A 229 -7.23 6.47 -7.66
C THR A 229 -8.37 5.46 -7.63
N SER A 230 -9.56 5.92 -7.27
CA SER A 230 -10.73 5.06 -7.23
C SER A 230 -11.97 5.76 -7.78
N GLU A 231 -12.83 4.96 -8.41
CA GLU A 231 -14.17 5.34 -8.77
C GLU A 231 -15.17 4.37 -8.11
N SER A 232 -16.15 4.92 -7.41
CA SER A 232 -17.14 4.14 -6.69
C SER A 232 -18.54 4.52 -7.12
N SER A 233 -19.38 3.53 -7.41
CA SER A 233 -20.80 3.70 -7.73
C SER A 233 -21.66 2.83 -6.83
N THR A 234 -22.74 3.39 -6.30
CA THR A 234 -23.72 2.65 -5.51
C THR A 234 -25.13 3.00 -5.95
N LEU A 235 -26.00 2.02 -5.94
CA LEU A 235 -27.44 2.19 -6.15
C LEU A 235 -28.20 1.23 -5.26
N GLY A 236 -29.15 1.72 -4.51
CA GLY A 236 -29.93 0.88 -3.62
C GLY A 236 -31.29 1.44 -3.28
N PHE A 237 -32.09 0.61 -2.62
CA PHE A 237 -33.38 1.01 -2.09
C PHE A 237 -33.62 0.43 -0.70
N VAL A 238 -34.45 1.12 0.07
CA VAL A 238 -35.02 0.65 1.32
C VAL A 238 -36.53 0.71 1.20
N TRP A 239 -37.20 -0.41 1.41
CA TRP A 239 -38.65 -0.51 1.39
C TRP A 239 -39.16 -0.96 2.75
N SER A 240 -39.95 -0.11 3.41
CA SER A 240 -40.51 -0.31 4.76
C SER A 240 -42.05 -0.20 4.72
N PRO A 241 -42.73 -1.24 4.17
CA PRO A 241 -44.19 -1.18 3.99
C PRO A 241 -44.99 -1.17 5.31
N THR A 242 -44.40 -1.62 6.40
CA THR A 242 -44.99 -1.62 7.73
C THR A 242 -43.94 -1.24 8.78
N GLN A 243 -44.37 -0.88 9.99
CA GLN A 243 -43.49 -0.51 11.11
C GLN A 243 -42.57 -1.67 11.57
N ASN A 244 -42.87 -2.91 11.26
CA ASN A 244 -42.18 -4.10 11.75
C ASN A 244 -41.46 -4.87 10.65
N PHE A 245 -41.39 -4.35 9.43
CA PHE A 245 -40.78 -5.03 8.30
C PHE A 245 -40.12 -4.04 7.36
N ASP A 246 -38.85 -4.27 7.07
CA ASP A 246 -38.08 -3.54 6.07
C ASP A 246 -37.18 -4.48 5.27
N ILE A 247 -36.93 -4.08 4.05
CA ILE A 247 -35.92 -4.71 3.13
C ILE A 247 -35.04 -3.61 2.61
N SER A 248 -33.71 -3.84 2.61
CA SER A 248 -32.75 -3.04 1.89
C SER A 248 -31.97 -3.89 0.90
N LEU A 249 -31.72 -3.33 -0.28
CA LEU A 249 -30.85 -3.91 -1.30
C LEU A 249 -29.96 -2.81 -1.86
N ASP A 250 -28.66 -3.05 -1.83
CA ASP A 250 -27.66 -2.12 -2.37
C ASP A 250 -26.76 -2.87 -3.36
N TRP A 251 -26.58 -2.32 -4.53
CA TRP A 251 -25.56 -2.67 -5.51
C TRP A 251 -24.42 -1.68 -5.39
N TRP A 252 -23.19 -2.17 -5.51
CA TRP A 252 -22.00 -1.33 -5.53
C TRP A 252 -20.96 -1.85 -6.52
N LYS A 253 -20.15 -0.93 -7.04
CA LYS A 253 -18.98 -1.18 -7.86
C LYS A 253 -17.87 -0.21 -7.42
N ILE A 254 -16.67 -0.74 -7.24
CA ILE A 254 -15.48 0.02 -6.89
C ILE A 254 -14.37 -0.43 -7.84
N ASP A 255 -13.83 0.51 -8.58
CA ASP A 255 -12.65 0.33 -9.42
C ASP A 255 -11.50 1.09 -8.76
N ILE A 256 -10.33 0.45 -8.63
CA ILE A 256 -9.12 1.05 -8.08
C ILE A 256 -8.01 0.91 -9.11
N GLU A 257 -7.34 2.02 -9.41
CA GLU A 257 -6.21 2.07 -10.34
C GLU A 257 -4.93 2.53 -9.63
N ASN A 258 -3.78 2.23 -10.21
CA ASN A 258 -2.46 2.55 -9.67
C ASN A 258 -2.24 2.05 -8.24
N THR A 259 -2.71 0.82 -7.95
CA THR A 259 -2.56 0.23 -6.62
C THR A 259 -1.10 0.14 -6.22
N ILE A 260 -0.75 0.77 -5.09
CA ILE A 260 0.61 0.75 -4.56
C ILE A 260 0.87 -0.59 -3.89
N THR A 261 1.81 -1.35 -4.44
CA THR A 261 2.21 -2.66 -3.91
C THR A 261 3.68 -2.94 -4.21
N ALA A 262 4.29 -3.81 -3.43
CA ALA A 262 5.60 -4.36 -3.75
C ALA A 262 5.42 -5.71 -4.44
N TYR A 263 6.08 -5.90 -5.58
CA TYR A 263 6.08 -7.22 -6.22
C TYR A 263 6.89 -8.21 -5.41
N GLY A 264 6.29 -9.36 -5.08
CA GLY A 264 6.99 -10.45 -4.42
C GLY A 264 8.10 -11.05 -5.29
N ALA A 265 9.13 -11.58 -4.67
CA ALA A 265 10.30 -12.12 -5.38
C ALA A 265 9.95 -13.21 -6.40
N GLN A 266 9.00 -14.13 -6.05
CA GLN A 266 8.54 -15.14 -7.00
C GLN A 266 7.87 -14.51 -8.23
N PHE A 267 6.99 -13.53 -8.01
CA PHE A 267 6.32 -12.82 -9.09
C PHE A 267 7.31 -12.16 -10.05
N ILE A 268 8.35 -11.48 -9.51
CA ILE A 268 9.39 -10.82 -10.30
C ILE A 268 10.11 -11.84 -11.20
N MET A 269 10.49 -12.99 -10.65
CA MET A 269 11.16 -14.03 -11.42
C MET A 269 10.25 -14.68 -12.47
N ASP A 270 8.99 -14.90 -12.14
CA ASP A 270 8.01 -15.47 -13.07
C ASP A 270 7.72 -14.51 -14.23
N GLN A 271 7.58 -13.20 -13.94
CA GLN A 271 7.39 -12.19 -14.97
C GLN A 271 8.61 -12.10 -15.91
N CYS A 272 9.83 -12.19 -15.37
CA CYS A 272 11.04 -12.20 -16.19
C CYS A 272 11.14 -13.46 -17.05
N VAL A 273 11.07 -14.64 -16.43
CA VAL A 273 11.47 -15.91 -17.10
C VAL A 273 10.26 -16.55 -17.79
N VAL A 274 9.09 -16.58 -17.15
CA VAL A 274 7.93 -17.28 -17.67
C VAL A 274 7.15 -16.42 -18.66
N GLU A 275 6.94 -15.14 -18.33
CA GLU A 275 6.17 -14.19 -19.15
C GLU A 275 7.06 -13.39 -20.13
N GLY A 276 8.38 -13.40 -19.96
CA GLY A 276 9.33 -12.73 -20.86
C GLY A 276 9.30 -11.21 -20.79
N VAL A 277 8.99 -10.65 -19.62
CA VAL A 277 8.91 -9.19 -19.41
C VAL A 277 10.27 -8.66 -18.97
N ASP A 278 11.03 -8.10 -19.89
CA ASP A 278 12.43 -7.69 -19.69
C ASP A 278 12.68 -6.76 -18.49
N ASN A 279 11.75 -5.86 -18.18
CA ASN A 279 11.89 -4.93 -17.07
C ASN A 279 12.07 -5.66 -15.72
N PHE A 280 11.39 -6.79 -15.52
CA PHE A 280 11.53 -7.59 -14.30
C PHE A 280 12.87 -8.33 -14.24
N CYS A 281 13.48 -8.59 -15.37
CA CYS A 281 14.81 -9.22 -15.43
C CYS A 281 15.94 -8.33 -14.91
N THR A 282 15.72 -7.03 -14.84
CA THR A 282 16.69 -6.07 -14.30
C THR A 282 16.64 -5.94 -12.78
N LEU A 283 15.63 -6.53 -12.14
CA LEU A 283 15.38 -6.42 -10.70
C LEU A 283 16.13 -7.46 -9.86
N PHE A 284 16.86 -8.37 -10.51
CA PHE A 284 17.70 -9.35 -9.80
C PHE A 284 18.99 -9.63 -10.54
N SER A 285 19.98 -10.10 -9.80
CA SER A 285 21.27 -10.52 -10.33
C SER A 285 21.52 -11.99 -10.05
N ARG A 286 22.37 -12.62 -10.89
CA ARG A 286 22.79 -14.01 -10.72
C ARG A 286 24.28 -14.09 -10.50
N GLY A 287 24.69 -15.02 -9.62
CA GLY A 287 26.04 -15.41 -9.43
C GLY A 287 26.59 -16.28 -10.58
N PRO A 288 27.90 -16.60 -10.55
CA PRO A 288 28.60 -17.36 -11.62
C PRO A 288 28.04 -18.78 -11.84
N GLY A 289 27.38 -19.37 -10.84
CA GLY A 289 26.75 -20.70 -10.92
C GLY A 289 25.33 -20.67 -11.45
N GLY A 290 24.77 -19.49 -11.69
CA GLY A 290 23.38 -19.29 -12.11
C GLY A 290 22.39 -19.05 -10.96
N GLU A 291 22.84 -19.18 -9.71
CA GLU A 291 22.04 -18.88 -8.50
C GLU A 291 21.67 -17.40 -8.45
N ILE A 292 20.51 -17.09 -7.82
CA ILE A 292 20.14 -15.71 -7.53
C ILE A 292 21.03 -15.17 -6.42
N ASP A 293 21.75 -14.11 -6.71
CA ASP A 293 22.62 -13.40 -5.77
C ASP A 293 21.84 -12.38 -4.93
N SER A 294 21.05 -11.55 -5.60
CA SER A 294 20.17 -10.57 -4.93
C SER A 294 18.98 -10.21 -5.80
N LEU A 295 17.91 -9.77 -5.16
CA LEU A 295 16.69 -9.30 -5.80
C LEU A 295 16.21 -8.00 -5.14
N LEU A 296 15.78 -7.04 -5.96
CA LEU A 296 15.22 -5.78 -5.51
C LEU A 296 13.68 -5.80 -5.68
N SER A 297 12.98 -5.64 -4.56
CA SER A 297 11.53 -5.51 -4.51
C SER A 297 11.19 -4.14 -3.92
N THR A 298 10.94 -3.15 -4.77
CA THR A 298 10.51 -1.82 -4.35
C THR A 298 9.01 -1.65 -4.55
N ASN A 299 8.40 -0.71 -3.83
CA ASN A 299 7.04 -0.28 -4.12
C ASN A 299 6.96 0.36 -5.51
N LEU A 300 5.92 0.03 -6.27
CA LEU A 300 5.65 0.52 -7.62
C LEU A 300 4.29 1.17 -7.70
#